data_74ceb24fe6d3d05fbc2dac418a8cb0b0
#
_entry.id   74ceb24fe6d3d05fbc2dac418a8cb0b0
#
_cell.length_a   1.000
_cell.length_b   1.000
_cell.length_c   1.000
_cell.angle_alpha   90.00
_cell.angle_beta   90.00
_cell.angle_gamma   90.00
#
_symmetry.space_group_name_H-M   'P 1'
#
loop_
_entity.id
_entity.type
_entity.pdbx_description
1 polymer ?
#
loop_
_entity_poly.entity_id
_entity_poly.type
_entity_poly.pdbx_seq_one_letter_code
_entity_poly.pdbx_strand_id
1 'polypeptide(L)'
;MTDATTRPADPTAPPSSAVEVPSTRPTVAAVEPGARALRRAVHAEPELGHVEHRTTAALLDHLARAGLQPQQLEDTGAYVDVGTGPLVLGLRADIDALPVDELTGLDYASRHQGIAHACGHDMHTAVMAGTAVSLHRILTGRGGSRALDEAASRAGGRVRVIFQPAEEIQPGGALGVIQQGALEGLPRILAAHCEPRFDVGTIGTRIGAITSAADTVRITLTGRGGHTSRPHLTEDMVFALSQIAVNVPAVLSRRIDVRSAVSVVWGQIAAGSAPNAIDSVGTLSGTMRCLDAEVWEEAGSLLDEVVTQVAAPYGVRVELEHIRGVPPVTNSEAETAVIEAAARRELGADAIQLTPQSMGGEDFAWMTQQVPGSMLRLGTRTPGGPVYDLHRGDYAPDERAIGVGMRVFTSAALGEMLGASGAGTEGRGRG
;
A
#
# COMPACT_ATOMS: atom_id res chain seq x y z
N MET A 1 46.00 9.02 43.27
CA MET A 1 44.63 9.43 42.94
C MET A 1 44.42 9.10 41.47
N THR A 2 43.78 7.98 41.23
CA THR A 2 43.66 7.34 39.91
C THR A 2 42.45 7.87 39.18
N ASP A 3 42.73 8.48 38.06
CA ASP A 3 41.74 9.00 37.12
C ASP A 3 41.08 7.82 36.37
N ALA A 4 39.77 7.66 36.55
CA ALA A 4 38.99 6.63 35.87
C ALA A 4 38.47 7.19 34.55
N THR A 5 39.22 7.00 33.47
CA THR A 5 38.77 7.29 32.10
C THR A 5 37.65 6.34 31.69
N THR A 6 36.43 6.83 31.67
CA THR A 6 35.28 6.16 31.05
C THR A 6 35.53 6.05 29.54
N ARG A 7 35.66 4.82 29.05
CA ARG A 7 35.73 4.48 27.63
C ARG A 7 34.41 4.85 26.97
N PRO A 8 34.40 5.55 25.84
CA PRO A 8 33.15 5.77 25.11
C PRO A 8 32.58 4.44 24.60
N ALA A 9 31.26 4.29 24.65
CA ALA A 9 30.57 3.10 24.20
C ALA A 9 30.85 2.87 22.71
N ASP A 10 31.08 1.60 22.35
CA ASP A 10 31.31 1.15 20.98
C ASP A 10 29.96 1.32 20.20
N PRO A 11 29.91 2.14 19.14
CA PRO A 11 28.69 2.37 18.36
C PRO A 11 28.27 1.16 17.51
N THR A 12 29.07 0.07 17.48
CA THR A 12 28.76 -1.18 16.75
C THR A 12 28.21 -2.29 17.64
N ALA A 13 28.10 -2.08 18.96
CA ALA A 13 27.49 -3.05 19.84
C ALA A 13 25.98 -3.11 19.61
N PRO A 14 25.39 -4.30 19.38
CA PRO A 14 23.96 -4.41 19.27
C PRO A 14 23.30 -3.95 20.58
N PRO A 15 22.10 -3.30 20.52
CA PRO A 15 21.41 -2.86 21.70
C PRO A 15 21.21 -4.04 22.66
N SER A 16 21.59 -3.85 23.92
CA SER A 16 21.47 -4.82 25.00
C SER A 16 20.01 -5.25 25.13
N SER A 17 19.75 -6.57 24.99
CA SER A 17 18.47 -7.28 25.06
C SER A 17 17.60 -7.23 23.79
N ALA A 18 18.13 -7.66 22.63
CA ALA A 18 17.26 -8.05 21.52
C ALA A 18 16.38 -9.23 21.97
N VAL A 19 15.06 -9.04 21.98
CA VAL A 19 14.09 -10.11 22.29
C VAL A 19 14.30 -11.27 21.34
N GLU A 20 14.63 -12.45 21.84
CA GLU A 20 14.79 -13.65 21.02
C GLU A 20 13.45 -14.15 20.53
N VAL A 21 13.22 -14.06 19.23
CA VAL A 21 12.01 -14.52 18.54
C VAL A 21 12.34 -15.86 17.87
N PRO A 22 11.68 -16.97 18.24
CA PRO A 22 11.92 -18.25 17.61
C PRO A 22 11.38 -18.28 16.17
N SER A 23 11.95 -19.16 15.31
CA SER A 23 11.48 -19.34 13.94
C SER A 23 10.02 -19.78 13.89
N THR A 24 9.24 -19.14 13.05
CA THR A 24 7.81 -19.41 12.87
C THR A 24 7.53 -20.50 11.83
N ARG A 25 8.57 -21.03 11.17
CA ARG A 25 8.47 -22.03 10.09
C ARG A 25 7.56 -23.22 10.40
N PRO A 26 7.64 -23.86 11.59
CA PRO A 26 6.80 -25.04 11.86
C PRO A 26 5.31 -24.72 11.81
N THR A 27 4.92 -23.58 12.40
CA THR A 27 3.52 -23.14 12.41
C THR A 27 3.05 -22.74 11.02
N VAL A 28 3.85 -21.93 10.33
CA VAL A 28 3.52 -21.45 8.98
C VAL A 28 3.37 -22.63 8.01
N ALA A 29 4.27 -23.62 8.04
CA ALA A 29 4.17 -24.81 7.19
C ALA A 29 2.86 -25.61 7.42
N ALA A 30 2.35 -25.61 8.66
CA ALA A 30 1.08 -26.26 8.98
C ALA A 30 -0.16 -25.45 8.55
N VAL A 31 -0.04 -24.13 8.40
CA VAL A 31 -1.15 -23.20 8.07
C VAL A 31 -1.19 -22.86 6.57
N GLU A 32 -0.04 -22.78 5.90
CA GLU A 32 0.10 -22.37 4.50
C GLU A 32 -0.85 -23.09 3.53
N PRO A 33 -1.10 -24.41 3.62
CA PRO A 33 -2.06 -25.07 2.71
C PRO A 33 -3.47 -24.47 2.79
N GLY A 34 -3.93 -24.10 3.98
CA GLY A 34 -5.22 -23.43 4.18
C GLY A 34 -5.24 -22.00 3.62
N ALA A 35 -4.18 -21.23 3.81
CA ALA A 35 -4.03 -19.89 3.25
C ALA A 35 -3.99 -19.94 1.71
N ARG A 36 -3.30 -20.91 1.12
CA ARG A 36 -3.29 -21.13 -0.33
C ARG A 36 -4.66 -21.52 -0.88
N ALA A 37 -5.40 -22.35 -0.15
CA ALA A 37 -6.78 -22.69 -0.52
C ALA A 37 -7.71 -21.46 -0.49
N LEU A 38 -7.56 -20.60 0.53
CA LEU A 38 -8.29 -19.32 0.60
C LEU A 38 -7.94 -18.45 -0.61
N ARG A 39 -6.64 -18.24 -0.90
CA ARG A 39 -6.20 -17.48 -2.08
C ARG A 39 -6.90 -17.94 -3.34
N ARG A 40 -6.86 -19.25 -3.64
CA ARG A 40 -7.45 -19.81 -4.85
C ARG A 40 -8.97 -19.66 -4.92
N ALA A 41 -9.64 -19.73 -3.77
CA ALA A 41 -11.09 -19.51 -3.69
C ALA A 41 -11.44 -18.03 -4.00
N VAL A 42 -10.70 -17.10 -3.42
CA VAL A 42 -10.86 -15.65 -3.67
C VAL A 42 -10.50 -15.31 -5.13
N HIS A 43 -9.39 -15.84 -5.64
CA HIS A 43 -8.95 -15.63 -7.02
C HIS A 43 -9.96 -16.08 -8.07
N ALA A 44 -10.63 -17.22 -7.82
CA ALA A 44 -11.65 -17.76 -8.74
C ALA A 44 -12.96 -16.99 -8.73
N GLU A 45 -13.25 -16.22 -7.68
CA GLU A 45 -14.48 -15.45 -7.49
C GLU A 45 -14.16 -13.97 -7.20
N PRO A 46 -13.38 -13.28 -8.08
CA PRO A 46 -12.94 -11.91 -7.83
C PRO A 46 -14.10 -10.94 -7.82
N GLU A 47 -13.98 -9.89 -7.00
CA GLU A 47 -14.97 -8.83 -6.86
C GLU A 47 -14.30 -7.47 -6.90
N LEU A 48 -14.94 -6.50 -7.56
CA LEU A 48 -14.46 -5.12 -7.62
C LEU A 48 -14.61 -4.42 -6.27
N GLY A 49 -13.90 -3.30 -6.11
CA GLY A 49 -13.97 -2.50 -4.90
C GLY A 49 -15.40 -2.08 -4.52
N HIS A 50 -15.68 -2.07 -3.23
CA HIS A 50 -16.99 -1.84 -2.58
C HIS A 50 -18.06 -2.93 -2.82
N VAL A 51 -17.73 -4.04 -3.48
CA VAL A 51 -18.68 -5.15 -3.69
C VAL A 51 -18.05 -6.51 -3.34
N GLU A 52 -17.01 -6.55 -2.52
CA GLU A 52 -16.23 -7.74 -2.13
C GLU A 52 -16.97 -8.61 -1.10
N HIS A 53 -18.26 -8.86 -1.32
CA HIS A 53 -19.12 -9.57 -0.36
C HIS A 53 -18.75 -11.05 -0.21
N ARG A 54 -18.46 -11.76 -1.33
CA ARG A 54 -18.06 -13.17 -1.32
C ARG A 54 -16.65 -13.34 -0.75
N THR A 55 -15.74 -12.44 -1.11
CA THR A 55 -14.37 -12.37 -0.58
C THR A 55 -14.40 -12.17 0.94
N THR A 56 -15.20 -11.21 1.42
CA THR A 56 -15.42 -10.96 2.85
C THR A 56 -15.99 -12.19 3.55
N ALA A 57 -17.03 -12.82 2.99
CA ALA A 57 -17.66 -14.00 3.58
C ALA A 57 -16.68 -15.20 3.64
N ALA A 58 -15.91 -15.45 2.57
CA ALA A 58 -14.89 -16.51 2.53
C ALA A 58 -13.80 -16.28 3.59
N LEU A 59 -13.36 -15.03 3.76
CA LEU A 59 -12.39 -14.63 4.76
C LEU A 59 -12.90 -14.84 6.19
N LEU A 60 -14.11 -14.35 6.50
CA LEU A 60 -14.75 -14.53 7.80
C LEU A 60 -14.89 -16.00 8.17
N ASP A 61 -15.35 -16.83 7.24
CA ASP A 61 -15.49 -18.28 7.42
C ASP A 61 -14.11 -18.96 7.66
N HIS A 62 -13.09 -18.60 6.86
CA HIS A 62 -11.73 -19.12 7.02
C HIS A 62 -11.16 -18.85 8.41
N LEU A 63 -11.27 -17.61 8.89
CA LEU A 63 -10.78 -17.18 10.20
C LEU A 63 -11.58 -17.82 11.34
N ALA A 64 -12.92 -17.89 11.23
CA ALA A 64 -13.80 -18.50 12.23
C ALA A 64 -13.53 -20.01 12.38
N ARG A 65 -13.32 -20.75 11.27
CA ARG A 65 -12.92 -22.17 11.34
C ARG A 65 -11.57 -22.40 12.01
N ALA A 66 -10.68 -21.42 11.98
CA ALA A 66 -9.42 -21.46 12.69
C ALA A 66 -9.57 -21.18 14.21
N GLY A 67 -10.75 -20.77 14.67
CA GLY A 67 -11.06 -20.42 16.06
C GLY A 67 -10.86 -18.96 16.40
N LEU A 68 -10.70 -18.10 15.39
CA LEU A 68 -10.66 -16.64 15.52
C LEU A 68 -12.07 -16.04 15.51
N GLN A 69 -12.19 -14.79 15.96
CA GLN A 69 -13.46 -14.05 15.97
C GLN A 69 -13.34 -12.77 15.12
N PRO A 70 -13.38 -12.91 13.79
CA PRO A 70 -13.30 -11.75 12.92
C PRO A 70 -14.56 -10.88 13.05
N GLN A 71 -14.38 -9.58 12.85
CA GLN A 71 -15.45 -8.59 12.81
C GLN A 71 -15.52 -8.03 11.40
N GLN A 72 -16.72 -8.09 10.80
CA GLN A 72 -16.98 -7.48 9.50
C GLN A 72 -17.04 -5.95 9.67
N LEU A 73 -16.46 -5.25 8.70
CA LEU A 73 -16.65 -3.81 8.52
C LEU A 73 -18.04 -3.53 7.90
N GLU A 74 -18.46 -2.28 7.90
CA GLU A 74 -19.65 -1.88 7.15
C GLU A 74 -19.48 -2.32 5.69
N ASP A 75 -20.50 -2.89 5.10
CA ASP A 75 -20.56 -3.44 3.75
C ASP A 75 -19.58 -4.59 3.49
N THR A 76 -18.31 -4.31 3.26
CA THR A 76 -17.26 -5.29 2.89
C THR A 76 -15.97 -5.08 3.68
N GLY A 77 -15.10 -6.10 3.68
CA GLY A 77 -13.91 -6.09 4.51
C GLY A 77 -14.13 -6.57 5.94
N ALA A 78 -13.05 -6.74 6.67
CA ALA A 78 -13.10 -7.24 8.05
C ALA A 78 -11.82 -6.89 8.80
N TYR A 79 -11.84 -7.05 10.12
CA TYR A 79 -10.63 -7.14 10.91
C TYR A 79 -10.73 -8.25 11.95
N VAL A 80 -9.58 -8.71 12.45
CA VAL A 80 -9.50 -9.69 13.51
C VAL A 80 -8.38 -9.35 14.48
N ASP A 81 -8.67 -9.40 15.78
CA ASP A 81 -7.69 -9.22 16.83
C ASP A 81 -7.17 -10.59 17.30
N VAL A 82 -5.85 -10.76 17.36
CA VAL A 82 -5.17 -12.00 17.78
C VAL A 82 -4.33 -11.72 19.02
N GLY A 83 -4.60 -12.42 20.11
CA GLY A 83 -3.98 -12.19 21.42
C GLY A 83 -4.90 -11.47 22.39
N THR A 84 -4.34 -10.96 23.49
CA THR A 84 -5.08 -10.29 24.57
C THR A 84 -4.29 -9.08 25.09
N GLY A 85 -4.97 -8.07 25.65
CA GLY A 85 -4.33 -6.86 26.16
C GLY A 85 -4.32 -5.70 25.14
N PRO A 86 -3.40 -4.73 25.28
CA PRO A 86 -3.34 -3.57 24.38
C PRO A 86 -2.92 -3.99 22.96
N LEU A 87 -3.33 -3.20 21.96
CA LEU A 87 -2.84 -3.35 20.60
C LEU A 87 -1.35 -2.99 20.54
N VAL A 88 -0.56 -3.82 19.85
CA VAL A 88 0.89 -3.63 19.69
C VAL A 88 1.28 -3.48 18.23
N LEU A 89 0.45 -4.00 17.31
CA LEU A 89 0.72 -3.95 15.87
C LEU A 89 -0.58 -4.08 15.07
N GLY A 90 -0.69 -3.31 13.99
CA GLY A 90 -1.62 -3.51 12.89
C GLY A 90 -0.95 -4.20 11.70
N LEU A 91 -1.68 -5.08 11.03
CA LEU A 91 -1.31 -5.66 9.73
C LEU A 91 -2.44 -5.39 8.74
N ARG A 92 -2.13 -5.00 7.50
CA ARG A 92 -3.15 -4.69 6.48
C ARG A 92 -2.97 -5.52 5.23
N ALA A 93 -4.07 -6.03 4.69
CA ALA A 93 -4.22 -6.50 3.32
C ALA A 93 -5.40 -5.80 2.67
N ASP A 94 -5.26 -5.42 1.40
CA ASP A 94 -6.35 -5.13 0.48
C ASP A 94 -7.01 -6.42 -0.02
N ILE A 95 -8.25 -6.34 -0.53
CA ILE A 95 -9.01 -7.54 -0.90
C ILE A 95 -9.77 -7.46 -2.23
N ASP A 96 -9.77 -6.31 -2.90
CA ASP A 96 -10.51 -6.09 -4.15
C ASP A 96 -9.76 -6.58 -5.40
N ALA A 97 -10.49 -6.69 -6.50
CA ALA A 97 -10.00 -7.08 -7.81
C ALA A 97 -10.17 -5.94 -8.84
N LEU A 98 -9.62 -6.14 -10.01
CA LEU A 98 -9.58 -5.16 -11.12
C LEU A 98 -10.52 -5.55 -12.27
N PRO A 99 -11.04 -4.56 -13.03
CA PRO A 99 -11.82 -4.80 -14.24
C PRO A 99 -10.93 -5.17 -15.44
N VAL A 100 -10.29 -6.35 -15.36
CA VAL A 100 -9.34 -6.88 -16.33
C VAL A 100 -9.70 -8.33 -16.67
N ASP A 101 -9.65 -8.71 -17.95
CA ASP A 101 -9.79 -10.11 -18.35
C ASP A 101 -8.58 -10.95 -17.93
N GLU A 102 -8.80 -12.07 -17.27
CA GLU A 102 -7.73 -12.97 -16.91
C GLU A 102 -7.25 -13.83 -18.08
N LEU A 103 -5.94 -13.91 -18.27
CA LEU A 103 -5.27 -14.64 -19.35
C LEU A 103 -4.23 -15.64 -18.83
N THR A 104 -4.25 -15.97 -17.53
CA THR A 104 -3.24 -16.82 -16.90
C THR A 104 -3.32 -18.29 -17.30
N GLY A 105 -4.53 -18.80 -17.60
CA GLY A 105 -4.77 -20.21 -17.86
C GLY A 105 -4.64 -21.12 -16.64
N LEU A 106 -4.68 -20.56 -15.42
CA LEU A 106 -4.64 -21.32 -14.18
C LEU A 106 -5.90 -22.17 -13.98
N ASP A 107 -5.78 -23.30 -13.31
CA ASP A 107 -6.91 -24.19 -12.97
C ASP A 107 -7.93 -23.57 -12.00
N TYR A 108 -7.53 -22.48 -11.31
CA TYR A 108 -8.35 -21.64 -10.44
C TYR A 108 -8.51 -20.21 -10.96
N ALA A 109 -8.33 -20.00 -12.27
CA ALA A 109 -8.55 -18.70 -12.89
C ALA A 109 -9.95 -18.14 -12.60
N SER A 110 -10.09 -16.82 -12.73
CA SER A 110 -11.36 -16.11 -12.55
C SER A 110 -12.51 -16.77 -13.33
N ARG A 111 -13.64 -16.95 -12.66
CA ARG A 111 -14.91 -17.41 -13.28
C ARG A 111 -15.77 -16.26 -13.77
N HIS A 112 -15.32 -15.03 -13.62
CA HIS A 112 -16.00 -13.80 -13.97
C HIS A 112 -15.25 -13.09 -15.10
N GLN A 113 -15.86 -13.09 -16.29
CA GLN A 113 -15.29 -12.38 -17.43
C GLN A 113 -15.10 -10.89 -17.10
N GLY A 114 -13.96 -10.32 -17.47
CA GLY A 114 -13.65 -8.91 -17.26
C GLY A 114 -13.25 -8.53 -15.83
N ILE A 115 -13.06 -9.51 -14.92
CA ILE A 115 -12.64 -9.22 -13.54
C ILE A 115 -11.56 -10.24 -13.13
N ALA A 116 -10.43 -9.75 -12.60
CA ALA A 116 -9.33 -10.60 -12.13
C ALA A 116 -8.52 -9.93 -11.01
N HIS A 117 -7.88 -10.76 -10.17
CA HIS A 117 -6.89 -10.30 -9.19
C HIS A 117 -5.52 -10.01 -9.85
N ALA A 118 -5.50 -9.00 -10.75
CA ALA A 118 -4.31 -8.65 -11.52
C ALA A 118 -3.30 -7.76 -10.75
N CYS A 119 -3.58 -7.40 -9.49
CA CYS A 119 -2.66 -6.70 -8.58
C CYS A 119 -2.10 -7.62 -7.48
N GLY A 120 -2.70 -8.80 -7.26
CA GLY A 120 -2.25 -9.77 -6.28
C GLY A 120 -2.86 -9.59 -4.89
N HIS A 121 -3.99 -8.90 -4.75
CA HIS A 121 -4.67 -8.71 -3.47
C HIS A 121 -5.19 -10.02 -2.86
N ASP A 122 -5.45 -11.04 -3.67
CA ASP A 122 -5.71 -12.41 -3.25
C ASP A 122 -4.50 -13.03 -2.52
N MET A 123 -3.26 -12.68 -2.95
CA MET A 123 -2.03 -13.06 -2.25
C MET A 123 -1.89 -12.33 -0.91
N HIS A 124 -2.17 -11.01 -0.89
CA HIS A 124 -2.12 -10.21 0.34
C HIS A 124 -3.13 -10.73 1.36
N THR A 125 -4.37 -10.98 0.93
CA THR A 125 -5.44 -11.60 1.73
C THR A 125 -4.97 -12.92 2.36
N ALA A 126 -4.40 -13.82 1.55
CA ALA A 126 -3.95 -15.13 2.01
C ALA A 126 -2.77 -15.03 3.00
N VAL A 127 -1.81 -14.14 2.73
CA VAL A 127 -0.66 -13.89 3.63
C VAL A 127 -1.14 -13.41 4.99
N MET A 128 -2.03 -12.43 5.04
CA MET A 128 -2.48 -11.85 6.30
C MET A 128 -3.46 -12.76 7.05
N ALA A 129 -4.35 -13.46 6.36
CA ALA A 129 -5.21 -14.47 6.98
C ALA A 129 -4.38 -15.64 7.56
N GLY A 130 -3.41 -16.13 6.80
CA GLY A 130 -2.47 -17.15 7.25
C GLY A 130 -1.61 -16.70 8.43
N THR A 131 -1.21 -15.43 8.46
CA THR A 131 -0.50 -14.81 9.59
C THR A 131 -1.36 -14.79 10.84
N ALA A 132 -2.63 -14.35 10.75
CA ALA A 132 -3.57 -14.35 11.87
C ALA A 132 -3.76 -15.76 12.45
N VAL A 133 -3.98 -16.75 11.58
CA VAL A 133 -4.11 -18.16 11.99
C VAL A 133 -2.83 -18.71 12.62
N SER A 134 -1.66 -18.36 12.07
CA SER A 134 -0.36 -18.78 12.61
C SER A 134 -0.12 -18.22 14.00
N LEU A 135 -0.36 -16.94 14.22
CA LEU A 135 -0.27 -16.31 15.55
C LEU A 135 -1.24 -16.95 16.55
N HIS A 136 -2.50 -17.14 16.15
CA HIS A 136 -3.49 -17.80 17.00
C HIS A 136 -3.06 -19.21 17.42
N ARG A 137 -2.50 -19.99 16.51
CA ARG A 137 -1.96 -21.32 16.83
C ARG A 137 -0.79 -21.27 17.81
N ILE A 138 0.14 -20.33 17.62
CA ILE A 138 1.27 -20.13 18.55
C ILE A 138 0.73 -19.79 19.92
N LEU A 139 -0.12 -18.77 20.03
CA LEU A 139 -0.64 -18.28 21.32
C LEU A 139 -1.54 -19.30 22.06
N THR A 140 -2.08 -20.30 21.36
CA THR A 140 -2.90 -21.37 21.93
C THR A 140 -2.13 -22.69 22.13
N GLY A 141 -0.77 -22.66 22.15
CA GLY A 141 0.07 -23.83 22.40
C GLY A 141 0.07 -24.87 21.25
N ARG A 142 -0.22 -24.41 20.04
CA ARG A 142 -0.23 -25.25 18.84
C ARG A 142 0.81 -24.75 17.81
N GLY A 143 1.88 -24.09 18.31
CA GLY A 143 2.95 -23.51 17.50
C GLY A 143 3.86 -24.52 16.81
N GLY A 144 3.86 -25.77 17.27
CA GLY A 144 4.61 -26.86 16.64
C GLY A 144 6.08 -26.95 17.07
N SER A 145 6.53 -26.14 18.04
CA SER A 145 7.83 -26.29 18.68
C SER A 145 7.80 -25.76 20.11
N ARG A 146 8.64 -26.36 20.98
CA ARG A 146 8.79 -25.92 22.38
C ARG A 146 9.19 -24.44 22.48
N ALA A 147 10.07 -23.95 21.63
CA ALA A 147 10.50 -22.57 21.63
C ALA A 147 9.35 -21.59 21.34
N LEU A 148 8.41 -21.96 20.45
CA LEU A 148 7.20 -21.18 20.18
C LEU A 148 6.23 -21.21 21.35
N ASP A 149 6.07 -22.35 22.04
CA ASP A 149 5.20 -22.45 23.24
C ASP A 149 5.78 -21.61 24.40
N GLU A 150 7.10 -21.62 24.59
CA GLU A 150 7.79 -20.74 25.55
C GLU A 150 7.66 -19.26 25.18
N ALA A 151 7.73 -18.89 23.89
CA ALA A 151 7.49 -17.54 23.42
C ALA A 151 6.03 -17.12 23.67
N ALA A 152 5.07 -17.98 23.34
CA ALA A 152 3.64 -17.73 23.59
C ALA A 152 3.32 -17.41 25.04
N SER A 153 3.96 -18.10 26.00
CA SER A 153 3.78 -17.85 27.44
C SER A 153 4.29 -16.47 27.90
N ARG A 154 5.18 -15.86 27.13
CA ARG A 154 5.77 -14.52 27.37
C ARG A 154 5.16 -13.43 26.49
N ALA A 155 4.42 -13.78 25.44
CA ALA A 155 3.84 -12.83 24.54
C ALA A 155 2.71 -12.02 25.25
N GLY A 156 2.73 -10.71 25.07
CA GLY A 156 1.70 -9.81 25.59
C GLY A 156 1.14 -8.91 24.51
N GLY A 157 -0.04 -8.35 24.74
CA GLY A 157 -0.72 -7.52 23.77
C GLY A 157 -1.45 -8.33 22.71
N ARG A 158 -2.05 -7.62 21.75
CA ARG A 158 -2.77 -8.21 20.61
C ARG A 158 -2.36 -7.53 19.31
N VAL A 159 -2.48 -8.28 18.23
CA VAL A 159 -2.24 -7.82 16.84
C VAL A 159 -3.59 -7.73 16.14
N ARG A 160 -3.86 -6.61 15.50
CA ARG A 160 -5.04 -6.44 14.64
C ARG A 160 -4.66 -6.68 13.19
N VAL A 161 -5.35 -7.60 12.53
CA VAL A 161 -5.21 -7.84 11.09
C VAL A 161 -6.43 -7.28 10.39
N ILE A 162 -6.22 -6.33 9.48
CA ILE A 162 -7.24 -5.58 8.75
C ILE A 162 -7.26 -6.05 7.31
N PHE A 163 -8.43 -6.39 6.80
CA PHE A 163 -8.71 -6.76 5.42
C PHE A 163 -9.55 -5.64 4.81
N GLN A 164 -8.88 -4.78 4.08
CA GLN A 164 -9.41 -3.52 3.60
C GLN A 164 -10.03 -3.69 2.21
N PRO A 165 -11.28 -3.23 1.97
CA PRO A 165 -11.90 -3.20 0.64
C PRO A 165 -11.40 -2.03 -0.20
N ALA A 166 -11.66 -2.07 -1.51
CA ALA A 166 -11.66 -0.96 -2.46
C ALA A 166 -10.36 -0.15 -2.53
N GLU A 167 -9.19 -0.80 -2.60
CA GLU A 167 -7.90 -0.12 -2.79
C GLU A 167 -7.81 0.52 -4.17
N GLU A 168 -8.30 -0.17 -5.21
CA GLU A 168 -8.18 0.22 -6.62
C GLU A 168 -9.15 1.35 -7.06
N ILE A 169 -10.03 1.79 -6.17
CA ILE A 169 -11.00 2.87 -6.42
C ILE A 169 -10.64 4.10 -5.60
N GLN A 170 -10.20 5.18 -6.26
CA GLN A 170 -9.85 6.42 -5.56
C GLN A 170 -11.08 7.14 -4.95
N PRO A 171 -10.93 7.73 -3.76
CA PRO A 171 -9.72 7.90 -2.94
C PRO A 171 -9.36 6.71 -2.05
N GLY A 172 -9.94 5.54 -2.28
CA GLY A 172 -9.67 4.28 -1.60
C GLY A 172 -10.60 3.97 -0.43
N GLY A 173 -10.77 2.66 -0.15
CA GLY A 173 -11.54 2.16 0.98
C GLY A 173 -10.87 2.38 2.33
N ALA A 174 -9.56 2.71 2.36
CA ALA A 174 -8.83 2.96 3.61
C ALA A 174 -9.48 4.05 4.46
N LEU A 175 -10.04 5.10 3.86
CA LEU A 175 -10.74 6.17 4.59
C LEU A 175 -11.96 5.64 5.34
N GLY A 176 -12.75 4.75 4.73
CA GLY A 176 -13.89 4.10 5.37
C GLY A 176 -13.46 3.20 6.52
N VAL A 177 -12.37 2.44 6.37
CA VAL A 177 -11.77 1.61 7.42
C VAL A 177 -11.30 2.46 8.62
N ILE A 178 -10.69 3.61 8.36
CA ILE A 178 -10.26 4.57 9.39
C ILE A 178 -11.48 5.14 10.13
N GLN A 179 -12.49 5.59 9.40
CA GLN A 179 -13.73 6.15 9.98
C GLN A 179 -14.47 5.16 10.87
N GLN A 180 -14.38 3.87 10.58
CA GLN A 180 -14.97 2.79 11.39
C GLN A 180 -14.09 2.42 12.60
N GLY A 181 -13.03 3.16 12.89
CA GLY A 181 -12.19 2.98 14.07
C GLY A 181 -11.23 1.80 14.01
N ALA A 182 -11.00 1.19 12.84
CA ALA A 182 -10.12 0.02 12.74
C ALA A 182 -8.66 0.31 13.11
N LEU A 183 -8.23 1.58 13.09
CA LEU A 183 -6.89 2.01 13.52
C LEU A 183 -6.83 2.46 14.99
N GLU A 184 -7.96 2.55 15.70
CA GLU A 184 -7.97 3.07 17.06
C GLU A 184 -7.11 2.21 18.00
N GLY A 185 -6.18 2.87 18.70
CA GLY A 185 -5.27 2.25 19.65
C GLY A 185 -4.09 1.50 19.01
N LEU A 186 -3.93 1.52 17.69
CA LEU A 186 -2.76 0.96 17.02
C LEU A 186 -1.55 1.89 17.18
N PRO A 187 -0.40 1.41 17.70
CA PRO A 187 0.81 2.20 17.76
C PRO A 187 1.56 2.24 16.41
N ARG A 188 1.35 1.24 15.55
CA ARG A 188 2.01 1.07 14.25
C ARG A 188 1.26 0.11 13.35
N ILE A 189 1.50 0.19 12.02
CA ILE A 189 0.87 -0.69 11.05
C ILE A 189 1.85 -1.13 9.95
N LEU A 190 1.75 -2.39 9.53
CA LEU A 190 2.57 -2.96 8.46
C LEU A 190 1.68 -3.51 7.35
N ALA A 191 2.16 -3.41 6.11
CA ALA A 191 1.50 -3.98 4.93
C ALA A 191 2.52 -4.65 3.99
N ALA A 192 2.00 -5.42 3.03
CA ALA A 192 2.77 -5.95 1.91
C ALA A 192 2.10 -5.58 0.60
N HIS A 193 2.91 -5.45 -0.44
CA HIS A 193 2.44 -5.44 -1.81
C HIS A 193 3.27 -6.40 -2.67
N CYS A 194 2.63 -7.14 -3.57
CA CYS A 194 3.30 -8.02 -4.53
C CYS A 194 4.28 -7.25 -5.42
N GLU A 195 5.46 -7.85 -5.65
CA GLU A 195 6.49 -7.30 -6.54
C GLU A 195 6.90 -8.35 -7.58
N PRO A 196 6.35 -8.28 -8.79
CA PRO A 196 6.60 -9.28 -9.83
C PRO A 196 8.01 -9.24 -10.42
N ARG A 197 8.81 -8.23 -10.12
CA ARG A 197 10.22 -8.14 -10.57
C ARG A 197 11.18 -8.85 -9.64
N PHE A 198 10.77 -9.12 -8.39
CA PHE A 198 11.59 -9.82 -7.40
C PHE A 198 11.24 -11.31 -7.36
N ASP A 199 12.25 -12.15 -7.29
CA ASP A 199 12.07 -13.59 -7.10
C ASP A 199 11.42 -13.91 -5.76
N VAL A 200 10.62 -14.96 -5.73
CA VAL A 200 10.04 -15.48 -4.49
C VAL A 200 11.14 -15.78 -3.47
N GLY A 201 10.93 -15.32 -2.24
CA GLY A 201 11.93 -15.36 -1.17
C GLY A 201 12.66 -14.04 -0.95
N THR A 202 12.45 -13.05 -1.83
CA THR A 202 13.01 -11.70 -1.69
C THR A 202 11.98 -10.76 -1.05
N ILE A 203 12.45 -9.90 -0.17
CA ILE A 203 11.70 -8.82 0.47
C ILE A 203 12.33 -7.48 0.07
N GLY A 204 11.57 -6.64 -0.60
CA GLY A 204 11.99 -5.28 -0.91
C GLY A 204 11.58 -4.30 0.19
N THR A 205 12.52 -3.51 0.70
CA THR A 205 12.26 -2.46 1.68
C THR A 205 12.80 -1.11 1.19
N ARG A 206 12.22 -0.03 1.71
CA ARG A 206 12.67 1.35 1.48
C ARG A 206 12.16 2.24 2.60
N ILE A 207 13.02 3.01 3.22
CA ILE A 207 12.65 4.10 4.14
C ILE A 207 12.22 5.32 3.31
N GLY A 208 11.22 6.07 3.78
CA GLY A 208 10.64 7.21 3.07
C GLY A 208 9.60 6.78 2.03
N ALA A 209 9.34 7.64 1.05
CA ALA A 209 8.29 7.39 0.05
C ALA A 209 8.57 6.11 -0.76
N ILE A 210 7.63 5.17 -0.74
CA ILE A 210 7.66 3.93 -1.53
C ILE A 210 6.69 3.97 -2.70
N THR A 211 5.58 4.73 -2.57
CA THR A 211 4.64 5.06 -3.67
C THR A 211 4.53 6.57 -3.82
N SER A 212 3.96 7.04 -4.93
CA SER A 212 3.64 8.46 -5.09
C SER A 212 2.20 8.78 -4.68
N ALA A 213 1.96 10.05 -4.36
CA ALA A 213 0.62 10.61 -4.46
C ALA A 213 0.09 10.48 -5.89
N ALA A 214 -1.23 10.42 -6.04
CA ALA A 214 -1.86 10.26 -7.34
C ALA A 214 -3.18 11.05 -7.40
N ASP A 215 -3.13 12.23 -8.05
CA ASP A 215 -4.29 13.08 -8.25
C ASP A 215 -4.73 13.12 -9.71
N THR A 216 -6.00 13.42 -9.93
CA THR A 216 -6.53 13.71 -11.26
C THR A 216 -6.68 15.22 -11.45
N VAL A 217 -6.26 15.72 -12.60
CA VAL A 217 -6.36 17.14 -12.98
C VAL A 217 -7.20 17.24 -14.24
N ARG A 218 -8.25 18.06 -14.21
CA ARG A 218 -9.07 18.40 -15.37
C ARG A 218 -9.12 19.91 -15.53
N ILE A 219 -8.90 20.39 -16.75
CA ILE A 219 -8.97 21.79 -17.12
C ILE A 219 -10.00 21.92 -18.24
N THR A 220 -11.00 22.75 -18.04
CA THR A 220 -11.94 23.15 -19.08
C THR A 220 -11.73 24.62 -19.39
N LEU A 221 -11.47 24.92 -20.66
CA LEU A 221 -11.41 26.29 -21.16
C LEU A 221 -12.70 26.62 -21.89
N THR A 222 -13.18 27.83 -21.68
CA THR A 222 -14.33 28.39 -22.43
C THR A 222 -14.03 29.78 -22.94
N GLY A 223 -14.57 30.09 -24.12
CA GLY A 223 -14.40 31.40 -24.76
C GLY A 223 -15.30 31.57 -25.96
N ARG A 224 -15.06 32.66 -26.70
CA ARG A 224 -15.80 32.95 -27.96
C ARG A 224 -15.16 32.13 -29.09
N GLY A 225 -15.94 31.25 -29.66
CA GLY A 225 -15.57 30.57 -30.91
C GLY A 225 -15.72 31.52 -32.10
N GLY A 226 -15.29 31.04 -33.28
CA GLY A 226 -15.46 31.78 -34.52
C GLY A 226 -14.59 31.30 -35.66
N HIS A 227 -14.42 32.15 -36.69
CA HIS A 227 -13.67 31.80 -37.88
C HIS A 227 -12.16 32.03 -37.69
N THR A 228 -11.32 31.03 -38.04
CA THR A 228 -9.87 31.12 -37.90
C THR A 228 -9.18 32.28 -38.62
N SER A 229 -9.84 32.89 -39.63
CA SER A 229 -9.33 34.09 -40.30
C SER A 229 -9.45 35.39 -39.48
N ARG A 230 -10.15 35.34 -38.33
CA ARG A 230 -10.37 36.49 -37.42
C ARG A 230 -10.09 36.15 -35.97
N PRO A 231 -8.85 35.65 -35.66
CA PRO A 231 -8.52 35.20 -34.31
C PRO A 231 -8.61 36.30 -33.23
N HIS A 232 -8.47 37.55 -33.60
CA HIS A 232 -8.57 38.70 -32.71
C HIS A 232 -10.00 38.96 -32.17
N LEU A 233 -11.03 38.27 -32.69
CA LEU A 233 -12.43 38.32 -32.22
C LEU A 233 -12.83 37.08 -31.43
N THR A 234 -11.90 36.17 -31.17
CA THR A 234 -12.14 34.87 -30.53
C THR A 234 -11.10 34.60 -29.45
N GLU A 235 -11.32 33.58 -28.62
CA GLU A 235 -10.31 32.96 -27.78
C GLU A 235 -9.98 31.58 -28.38
N ASP A 236 -8.69 31.37 -28.77
CA ASP A 236 -8.25 30.15 -29.43
C ASP A 236 -8.00 29.02 -28.44
N MET A 237 -8.97 28.09 -28.32
CA MET A 237 -8.93 26.97 -27.39
C MET A 237 -7.77 26.01 -27.69
N VAL A 238 -7.49 25.72 -28.95
CA VAL A 238 -6.41 24.81 -29.36
C VAL A 238 -5.06 25.37 -28.96
N PHE A 239 -4.85 26.67 -29.21
CA PHE A 239 -3.59 27.32 -28.86
C PHE A 239 -3.44 27.45 -27.34
N ALA A 240 -4.46 27.92 -26.62
CA ALA A 240 -4.43 28.08 -25.17
C ALA A 240 -4.17 26.78 -24.44
N LEU A 241 -4.87 25.68 -24.81
CA LEU A 241 -4.63 24.34 -24.23
C LEU A 241 -3.22 23.83 -24.52
N SER A 242 -2.69 24.07 -25.74
CA SER A 242 -1.32 23.69 -26.08
C SER A 242 -0.31 24.40 -25.17
N GLN A 243 -0.51 25.67 -24.89
CA GLN A 243 0.36 26.43 -24.00
C GLN A 243 0.26 25.98 -22.55
N ILE A 244 -0.93 25.65 -22.05
CA ILE A 244 -1.12 25.09 -20.73
C ILE A 244 -0.42 23.71 -20.65
N ALA A 245 -0.62 22.86 -21.64
CA ALA A 245 -0.03 21.52 -21.65
C ALA A 245 1.51 21.54 -21.61
N VAL A 246 2.14 22.50 -22.25
CA VAL A 246 3.61 22.63 -22.27
C VAL A 246 4.14 23.39 -21.06
N ASN A 247 3.50 24.51 -20.70
CA ASN A 247 4.09 25.42 -19.73
C ASN A 247 3.77 25.06 -18.27
N VAL A 248 2.61 24.47 -17.96
CA VAL A 248 2.26 24.13 -16.57
C VAL A 248 3.28 23.14 -15.98
N PRO A 249 3.61 21.99 -16.58
CA PRO A 249 4.65 21.13 -16.03
C PRO A 249 6.03 21.82 -15.97
N ALA A 250 6.35 22.63 -16.96
CA ALA A 250 7.62 23.36 -17.01
C ALA A 250 7.75 24.39 -15.88
N VAL A 251 6.70 25.15 -15.55
CA VAL A 251 6.70 26.13 -14.47
C VAL A 251 6.73 25.44 -13.12
N LEU A 252 5.90 24.42 -12.89
CA LEU A 252 5.87 23.65 -11.63
C LEU A 252 7.25 23.10 -11.28
N SER A 253 7.97 22.54 -12.24
CA SER A 253 9.33 22.00 -12.03
C SER A 253 10.40 23.07 -11.71
N ARG A 254 10.08 24.38 -11.75
CA ARG A 254 10.95 25.49 -11.30
C ARG A 254 10.49 26.10 -9.99
N ARG A 255 9.27 25.82 -9.57
CA ARG A 255 8.70 26.36 -8.33
C ARG A 255 8.68 25.36 -7.19
N ILE A 256 8.86 24.09 -7.49
CA ILE A 256 8.89 22.98 -6.52
C ILE A 256 10.30 22.37 -6.53
N ASP A 257 10.79 21.96 -5.36
CA ASP A 257 12.05 21.23 -5.26
C ASP A 257 11.97 19.92 -6.08
N VAL A 258 12.92 19.73 -6.99
CA VAL A 258 12.95 18.54 -7.88
C VAL A 258 13.04 17.21 -7.11
N ARG A 259 13.52 17.24 -5.85
CA ARG A 259 13.60 16.06 -4.99
C ARG A 259 12.23 15.53 -4.57
N SER A 260 11.21 16.40 -4.53
CA SER A 260 9.82 16.01 -4.24
C SER A 260 9.16 15.29 -5.42
N ALA A 261 9.83 15.23 -6.57
CA ALA A 261 9.42 14.51 -7.78
C ALA A 261 7.98 14.83 -8.22
N VAL A 262 7.57 16.09 -8.14
CA VAL A 262 6.27 16.51 -8.66
C VAL A 262 6.27 16.42 -10.19
N SER A 263 5.30 15.72 -10.73
CA SER A 263 5.09 15.60 -12.17
C SER A 263 3.62 15.76 -12.53
N VAL A 264 3.34 16.45 -13.65
CA VAL A 264 2.02 16.51 -14.27
C VAL A 264 2.15 15.90 -15.66
N VAL A 265 1.35 14.86 -15.91
CA VAL A 265 1.34 14.15 -17.21
C VAL A 265 -0.08 14.20 -17.76
N TRP A 266 -0.21 14.78 -18.95
CA TRP A 266 -1.49 14.91 -19.63
C TRP A 266 -1.79 13.65 -20.43
N GLY A 267 -2.95 13.04 -20.19
CA GLY A 267 -3.42 11.86 -20.89
C GLY A 267 -4.43 12.16 -22.01
N GLN A 268 -5.08 13.32 -21.95
CA GLN A 268 -6.11 13.72 -22.92
C GLN A 268 -6.09 15.21 -23.16
N ILE A 269 -6.22 15.60 -24.41
CA ILE A 269 -6.47 16.99 -24.88
C ILE A 269 -7.54 16.94 -25.97
N ALA A 270 -8.55 17.80 -25.90
CA ALA A 270 -9.61 17.86 -26.88
C ALA A 270 -10.06 19.31 -27.12
N ALA A 271 -9.92 19.76 -28.35
CA ALA A 271 -10.44 21.05 -28.82
C ALA A 271 -10.49 21.07 -30.36
N GLY A 272 -11.47 21.77 -30.92
CA GLY A 272 -11.61 21.95 -32.36
C GLY A 272 -12.38 20.79 -33.03
N SER A 273 -13.28 21.19 -33.94
CA SER A 273 -14.12 20.27 -34.74
C SER A 273 -13.87 20.43 -36.26
N ALA A 274 -13.33 21.57 -36.69
CA ALA A 274 -13.07 21.87 -38.09
C ALA A 274 -11.84 22.77 -38.26
N PRO A 275 -11.06 22.63 -39.35
CA PRO A 275 -9.79 23.36 -39.54
C PRO A 275 -9.95 24.88 -39.70
N ASN A 276 -11.13 25.37 -40.04
CA ASN A 276 -11.44 26.78 -40.24
C ASN A 276 -12.37 27.39 -39.17
N ALA A 277 -12.63 26.65 -38.07
CA ALA A 277 -13.46 27.09 -36.96
C ALA A 277 -12.68 26.98 -35.64
N ILE A 278 -12.82 27.96 -34.78
CA ILE A 278 -12.35 27.99 -33.39
C ILE A 278 -13.55 27.60 -32.52
N ASP A 279 -13.44 26.51 -31.80
CA ASP A 279 -14.48 26.07 -30.87
C ASP A 279 -14.54 26.94 -29.63
N SER A 280 -15.69 26.96 -28.96
CA SER A 280 -15.91 27.74 -27.74
C SER A 280 -15.52 27.00 -26.45
N VAL A 281 -15.21 25.73 -26.54
CA VAL A 281 -14.83 24.86 -25.41
C VAL A 281 -13.66 23.99 -25.80
N GLY A 282 -12.76 23.77 -24.84
CA GLY A 282 -11.67 22.80 -24.95
C GLY A 282 -11.34 22.21 -23.61
N THR A 283 -10.83 20.98 -23.57
CA THR A 283 -10.51 20.24 -22.34
C THR A 283 -9.12 19.65 -22.36
N LEU A 284 -8.49 19.58 -21.18
CA LEU A 284 -7.20 18.93 -20.94
C LEU A 284 -7.32 18.17 -19.63
N SER A 285 -6.95 16.89 -19.61
CA SER A 285 -6.95 16.11 -18.40
C SER A 285 -5.72 15.22 -18.28
N GLY A 286 -5.30 14.98 -17.02
CA GLY A 286 -4.12 14.21 -16.71
C GLY A 286 -4.01 13.87 -15.24
N THR A 287 -2.81 13.45 -14.85
CA THR A 287 -2.50 13.09 -13.46
C THR A 287 -1.37 13.95 -12.92
N MET A 288 -1.47 14.31 -11.64
CA MET A 288 -0.38 14.88 -10.86
C MET A 288 0.13 13.85 -9.86
N ARG A 289 1.45 13.70 -9.77
CA ARG A 289 2.12 12.76 -8.86
C ARG A 289 3.19 13.47 -8.07
N CYS A 290 3.40 13.03 -6.81
CA CYS A 290 4.36 13.60 -5.89
C CYS A 290 4.86 12.53 -4.91
N LEU A 291 6.17 12.55 -4.58
CA LEU A 291 6.76 11.63 -3.58
C LEU A 291 6.87 12.26 -2.18
N ASP A 292 6.48 13.50 -2.01
CA ASP A 292 6.59 14.26 -0.78
C ASP A 292 5.18 14.68 -0.32
N ALA A 293 4.79 14.26 0.89
CA ALA A 293 3.43 14.48 1.41
C ALA A 293 3.16 15.97 1.72
N GLU A 294 4.17 16.71 2.23
CA GLU A 294 4.02 18.12 2.56
C GLU A 294 3.86 18.94 1.27
N VAL A 295 4.71 18.66 0.28
CA VAL A 295 4.63 19.29 -1.04
C VAL A 295 3.32 18.94 -1.75
N TRP A 296 2.82 17.72 -1.60
CA TRP A 296 1.54 17.31 -2.17
C TRP A 296 0.37 18.14 -1.61
N GLU A 297 0.39 18.47 -0.30
CA GLU A 297 -0.64 19.32 0.30
C GLU A 297 -0.69 20.71 -0.36
N GLU A 298 0.46 21.28 -0.71
CA GLU A 298 0.59 22.64 -1.27
C GLU A 298 0.48 22.65 -2.80
N ALA A 299 0.77 21.55 -3.47
CA ALA A 299 0.90 21.48 -4.93
C ALA A 299 -0.41 21.83 -5.66
N GLY A 300 -1.57 21.55 -5.07
CA GLY A 300 -2.88 21.88 -5.66
C GLY A 300 -3.10 23.36 -5.81
N SER A 301 -2.79 24.16 -4.79
CA SER A 301 -2.94 25.61 -4.85
C SER A 301 -1.94 26.24 -5.82
N LEU A 302 -0.72 25.72 -5.88
CA LEU A 302 0.28 26.15 -6.83
C LEU A 302 -0.12 25.80 -8.28
N LEU A 303 -0.72 24.63 -8.49
CA LEU A 303 -1.24 24.21 -9.80
C LEU A 303 -2.30 25.19 -10.30
N ASP A 304 -3.26 25.58 -9.45
CA ASP A 304 -4.32 26.55 -9.79
C ASP A 304 -3.74 27.91 -10.18
N GLU A 305 -2.80 28.43 -9.38
CA GLU A 305 -2.07 29.66 -9.68
C GLU A 305 -1.39 29.58 -11.04
N VAL A 306 -0.61 28.52 -11.29
CA VAL A 306 0.18 28.37 -12.52
C VAL A 306 -0.72 28.22 -13.75
N VAL A 307 -1.78 27.43 -13.66
CA VAL A 307 -2.76 27.26 -14.76
C VAL A 307 -3.41 28.59 -15.10
N THR A 308 -3.85 29.34 -14.09
CA THR A 308 -4.46 30.66 -14.28
C THR A 308 -3.49 31.65 -14.93
N GLN A 309 -2.24 31.71 -14.46
CA GLN A 309 -1.21 32.62 -15.02
C GLN A 309 -0.84 32.27 -16.46
N VAL A 310 -0.72 30.98 -16.78
CA VAL A 310 -0.41 30.52 -18.14
C VAL A 310 -1.56 30.82 -19.12
N ALA A 311 -2.80 30.68 -18.66
CA ALA A 311 -3.99 30.91 -19.48
C ALA A 311 -4.30 32.40 -19.70
N ALA A 312 -3.92 33.27 -18.79
CA ALA A 312 -4.30 34.70 -18.76
C ALA A 312 -4.05 35.46 -20.09
N PRO A 313 -2.91 35.28 -20.80
CA PRO A 313 -2.66 36.01 -22.06
C PRO A 313 -3.64 35.67 -23.19
N TYR A 314 -4.38 34.56 -23.09
CA TYR A 314 -5.26 34.05 -24.17
C TYR A 314 -6.71 34.45 -23.98
N GLY A 315 -7.05 35.13 -22.87
CA GLY A 315 -8.40 35.66 -22.60
C GLY A 315 -9.46 34.58 -22.36
N VAL A 316 -9.09 33.33 -22.27
CA VAL A 316 -9.96 32.19 -22.02
C VAL A 316 -10.46 32.21 -20.55
N ARG A 317 -11.67 31.74 -20.32
CA ARG A 317 -12.13 31.38 -18.98
C ARG A 317 -11.64 29.98 -18.64
N VAL A 318 -10.99 29.83 -17.47
CA VAL A 318 -10.46 28.57 -16.96
C VAL A 318 -11.37 28.04 -15.86
N GLU A 319 -11.68 26.75 -15.93
CA GLU A 319 -12.23 25.97 -14.83
C GLU A 319 -11.26 24.81 -14.57
N LEU A 320 -10.64 24.79 -13.40
CA LEU A 320 -9.73 23.76 -12.94
C LEU A 320 -10.42 22.88 -11.90
N GLU A 321 -10.52 21.59 -12.18
CA GLU A 321 -10.92 20.57 -11.23
C GLU A 321 -9.67 19.76 -10.82
N HIS A 322 -9.21 19.96 -9.60
CA HIS A 322 -8.14 19.15 -8.99
C HIS A 322 -8.78 18.13 -8.05
N ILE A 323 -8.89 16.90 -8.50
CA ILE A 323 -9.45 15.78 -7.74
C ILE A 323 -8.30 15.13 -7.00
N ARG A 324 -8.25 15.35 -5.68
CA ARG A 324 -7.25 14.71 -4.83
C ARG A 324 -7.56 13.22 -4.71
N GLY A 325 -6.55 12.41 -4.98
CA GLY A 325 -6.59 10.97 -4.82
C GLY A 325 -5.97 10.55 -3.50
N VAL A 326 -4.82 9.88 -3.54
CA VAL A 326 -4.14 9.35 -2.35
C VAL A 326 -2.80 10.06 -2.13
N PRO A 327 -2.35 10.25 -0.86
CA PRO A 327 -1.00 10.72 -0.54
C PRO A 327 0.08 9.69 -0.90
N PRO A 328 1.38 10.00 -0.82
CA PRO A 328 2.42 8.99 -0.94
C PRO A 328 2.45 8.08 0.30
N VAL A 329 2.65 6.76 0.11
CA VAL A 329 3.01 5.88 1.22
C VAL A 329 4.43 6.19 1.64
N THR A 330 4.58 6.67 2.88
CA THR A 330 5.88 7.01 3.45
C THR A 330 6.22 6.02 4.56
N ASN A 331 7.15 5.13 4.28
CA ASN A 331 7.63 4.15 5.24
C ASN A 331 8.50 4.80 6.31
N SER A 332 8.16 4.59 7.57
CA SER A 332 9.00 5.04 8.68
C SER A 332 10.20 4.11 8.90
N GLU A 333 11.26 4.64 9.44
CA GLU A 333 12.49 3.88 9.70
C GLU A 333 12.28 2.76 10.73
N ALA A 334 11.57 3.06 11.83
CA ALA A 334 11.35 2.11 12.91
C ALA A 334 10.51 0.90 12.46
N GLU A 335 9.43 1.11 11.71
CA GLU A 335 8.54 0.07 11.21
C GLU A 335 9.22 -0.73 10.08
N THR A 336 10.04 -0.08 9.25
CA THR A 336 10.87 -0.76 8.25
C THR A 336 11.88 -1.68 8.94
N ALA A 337 12.51 -1.23 10.03
CA ALA A 337 13.43 -2.06 10.81
C ALA A 337 12.75 -3.29 11.43
N VAL A 338 11.48 -3.19 11.87
CA VAL A 338 10.70 -4.36 12.35
C VAL A 338 10.55 -5.40 11.23
N ILE A 339 10.17 -4.98 10.03
CA ILE A 339 10.05 -5.85 8.85
C ILE A 339 11.40 -6.52 8.54
N GLU A 340 12.48 -5.74 8.46
CA GLU A 340 13.81 -6.25 8.12
C GLU A 340 14.36 -7.22 9.16
N ALA A 341 14.15 -6.94 10.45
CA ALA A 341 14.56 -7.85 11.50
C ALA A 341 13.81 -9.20 11.40
N ALA A 342 12.51 -9.18 11.11
CA ALA A 342 11.73 -10.40 10.90
C ALA A 342 12.17 -11.15 9.63
N ALA A 343 12.39 -10.45 8.53
CA ALA A 343 12.87 -11.04 7.28
C ALA A 343 14.26 -11.69 7.45
N ARG A 344 15.19 -11.02 8.14
CA ARG A 344 16.53 -11.59 8.45
C ARG A 344 16.43 -12.87 9.25
N ARG A 345 15.57 -12.93 10.26
CA ARG A 345 15.37 -14.14 11.09
C ARG A 345 14.82 -15.32 10.30
N GLU A 346 13.84 -15.06 9.44
CA GLU A 346 13.09 -16.12 8.76
C GLU A 346 13.69 -16.53 7.41
N LEU A 347 14.33 -15.60 6.71
CA LEU A 347 14.79 -15.80 5.33
C LEU A 347 16.31 -15.67 5.18
N GLY A 348 16.98 -14.99 6.10
CA GLY A 348 18.39 -14.63 5.99
C GLY A 348 18.59 -13.19 5.47
N ALA A 349 19.78 -12.64 5.66
CA ALA A 349 20.09 -11.25 5.30
C ALA A 349 20.01 -10.99 3.79
N ASP A 350 20.40 -11.96 2.98
CA ASP A 350 20.44 -11.86 1.52
C ASP A 350 19.05 -11.78 0.87
N ALA A 351 17.98 -12.08 1.64
CA ALA A 351 16.62 -11.95 1.18
C ALA A 351 16.12 -10.50 1.10
N ILE A 352 16.83 -9.55 1.73
CA ILE A 352 16.40 -8.15 1.81
C ILE A 352 17.09 -7.34 0.72
N GLN A 353 16.31 -6.61 -0.07
CA GLN A 353 16.80 -5.75 -1.14
C GLN A 353 16.14 -4.37 -1.06
N LEU A 354 16.89 -3.34 -1.50
CA LEU A 354 16.30 -2.03 -1.70
C LEU A 354 15.31 -2.07 -2.87
N THR A 355 14.06 -1.71 -2.62
CA THR A 355 13.06 -1.61 -3.69
C THR A 355 13.07 -0.24 -4.35
N PRO A 356 12.89 -0.14 -5.68
CA PRO A 356 12.61 1.15 -6.32
C PRO A 356 11.26 1.70 -5.86
N GLN A 357 11.12 3.02 -5.95
CA GLN A 357 9.84 3.70 -5.73
C GLN A 357 8.85 3.36 -6.86
N SER A 358 7.59 3.20 -6.53
CA SER A 358 6.49 3.13 -7.50
C SER A 358 5.90 4.52 -7.69
N MET A 359 5.58 4.87 -8.94
CA MET A 359 4.81 6.09 -9.22
C MET A 359 3.30 5.81 -9.23
N GLY A 360 2.85 4.59 -8.88
CA GLY A 360 1.45 4.26 -8.61
C GLY A 360 0.96 4.87 -7.28
N GLY A 361 -0.34 5.13 -7.18
CA GLY A 361 -1.00 5.44 -5.91
C GLY A 361 -1.24 4.17 -5.10
N GLU A 362 -1.46 4.32 -3.80
CA GLU A 362 -1.76 3.24 -2.86
C GLU A 362 -2.44 3.85 -1.62
N ASP A 363 -3.65 3.44 -1.32
CA ASP A 363 -4.48 4.06 -0.30
C ASP A 363 -4.09 3.70 1.15
N PHE A 364 -3.22 2.69 1.34
CA PHE A 364 -2.54 2.45 2.61
C PHE A 364 -1.85 3.73 3.14
N ALA A 365 -1.54 4.65 2.24
CA ALA A 365 -1.02 5.96 2.58
C ALA A 365 -1.89 6.71 3.59
N TRP A 366 -3.22 6.62 3.49
CA TRP A 366 -4.13 7.24 4.47
C TRP A 366 -3.94 6.67 5.87
N MET A 367 -3.64 5.36 5.99
CA MET A 367 -3.36 4.74 7.28
C MET A 367 -2.01 5.20 7.84
N THR A 368 -0.97 5.35 6.98
CA THR A 368 0.35 5.84 7.42
C THR A 368 0.37 7.33 7.77
N GLN A 369 -0.65 8.08 7.37
CA GLN A 369 -0.88 9.45 7.86
C GLN A 369 -1.42 9.48 9.32
N GLN A 370 -2.05 8.41 9.78
CA GLN A 370 -2.66 8.31 11.12
C GLN A 370 -1.73 7.65 12.14
N VAL A 371 -1.02 6.61 11.73
CA VAL A 371 -0.11 5.83 12.59
C VAL A 371 1.18 5.52 11.85
N PRO A 372 2.35 5.48 12.52
CA PRO A 372 3.59 5.08 11.88
C PRO A 372 3.45 3.72 11.18
N GLY A 373 3.91 3.62 9.95
CA GLY A 373 3.74 2.41 9.17
C GLY A 373 4.86 2.12 8.19
N SER A 374 4.88 0.90 7.68
CA SER A 374 5.77 0.48 6.60
C SER A 374 5.12 -0.58 5.73
N MET A 375 5.30 -0.45 4.42
CA MET A 375 4.92 -1.45 3.43
C MET A 375 6.18 -2.09 2.86
N LEU A 376 6.21 -3.43 2.85
CA LEU A 376 7.24 -4.20 2.13
C LEU A 376 6.79 -4.55 0.71
N ARG A 377 7.73 -4.81 -0.17
CA ARG A 377 7.50 -5.45 -1.46
C ARG A 377 7.82 -6.94 -1.34
N LEU A 378 6.81 -7.78 -1.59
CA LEU A 378 6.92 -9.24 -1.52
C LEU A 378 7.25 -9.78 -2.91
N GLY A 379 8.42 -10.38 -3.08
CA GLY A 379 8.81 -11.01 -4.34
C GLY A 379 7.88 -12.15 -4.73
N THR A 380 7.33 -12.09 -5.93
CA THR A 380 6.34 -13.06 -6.44
C THR A 380 6.74 -13.70 -7.75
N ARG A 381 7.93 -13.39 -8.30
CA ARG A 381 8.43 -14.04 -9.52
C ARG A 381 8.94 -15.45 -9.22
N THR A 382 8.57 -16.43 -10.04
CA THR A 382 9.26 -17.71 -10.07
C THR A 382 10.70 -17.49 -10.54
N PRO A 383 11.75 -17.97 -9.81
CA PRO A 383 13.13 -17.81 -10.23
C PRO A 383 13.37 -18.30 -11.64
N GLY A 384 13.93 -17.43 -12.50
CA GLY A 384 14.12 -17.71 -13.93
C GLY A 384 12.85 -17.69 -14.79
N GLY A 385 11.70 -17.41 -14.20
CA GLY A 385 10.43 -17.26 -14.89
C GLY A 385 10.23 -15.88 -15.53
N PRO A 386 9.10 -15.68 -16.21
CA PRO A 386 8.77 -14.40 -16.82
C PRO A 386 8.66 -13.28 -15.77
N VAL A 387 8.95 -12.06 -16.18
CA VAL A 387 8.66 -10.86 -15.41
C VAL A 387 7.29 -10.36 -15.86
N TYR A 388 6.33 -10.43 -14.95
CA TYR A 388 5.00 -9.88 -15.17
C TYR A 388 4.97 -8.39 -14.83
N ASP A 389 3.91 -7.73 -15.24
CA ASP A 389 3.54 -6.41 -14.75
C ASP A 389 2.19 -6.49 -14.05
N LEU A 390 1.97 -5.63 -13.06
CA LEU A 390 0.68 -5.53 -12.36
C LEU A 390 -0.39 -4.96 -13.31
N HIS A 391 -1.68 -5.19 -12.99
CA HIS A 391 -2.85 -4.78 -13.80
C HIS A 391 -2.89 -5.42 -15.19
N ARG A 392 -2.15 -6.50 -15.39
CA ARG A 392 -2.20 -7.31 -16.62
C ARG A 392 -2.89 -8.63 -16.36
N GLY A 393 -3.72 -9.05 -17.31
CA GLY A 393 -4.47 -10.32 -17.20
C GLY A 393 -3.59 -11.58 -17.17
N ASP A 394 -2.34 -11.50 -17.58
CA ASP A 394 -1.38 -12.60 -17.55
C ASP A 394 -0.55 -12.69 -16.25
N TYR A 395 -0.82 -11.84 -15.25
CA TYR A 395 -0.10 -11.84 -13.98
C TYR A 395 -0.38 -13.12 -13.18
N ALA A 396 0.63 -13.96 -13.04
CA ALA A 396 0.56 -15.23 -12.31
C ALA A 396 1.67 -15.29 -11.24
N PRO A 397 1.39 -14.80 -10.00
CA PRO A 397 2.37 -14.81 -8.92
C PRO A 397 2.68 -16.23 -8.44
N ASP A 398 3.93 -16.46 -8.05
CA ASP A 398 4.37 -17.73 -7.44
C ASP A 398 3.76 -17.89 -6.05
N GLU A 399 2.92 -18.91 -5.87
CA GLU A 399 2.20 -19.17 -4.60
C GLU A 399 3.11 -19.41 -3.40
N ARG A 400 4.39 -19.76 -3.61
CA ARG A 400 5.37 -19.89 -2.51
C ARG A 400 5.58 -18.58 -1.76
N ALA A 401 5.29 -17.44 -2.38
CA ALA A 401 5.32 -16.13 -1.74
C ALA A 401 4.37 -16.03 -0.54
N ILE A 402 3.27 -16.80 -0.51
CA ILE A 402 2.34 -16.86 0.64
C ILE A 402 3.11 -17.27 1.90
N GLY A 403 3.79 -18.41 1.87
CA GLY A 403 4.57 -18.91 3.00
C GLY A 403 5.72 -17.97 3.39
N VAL A 404 6.31 -17.26 2.43
CA VAL A 404 7.35 -16.24 2.67
C VAL A 404 6.78 -15.07 3.45
N GLY A 405 5.69 -14.46 2.96
CA GLY A 405 5.02 -13.34 3.63
C GLY A 405 4.51 -13.72 5.02
N MET A 406 3.84 -14.87 5.15
CA MET A 406 3.37 -15.39 6.44
C MET A 406 4.50 -15.50 7.47
N ARG A 407 5.67 -16.02 7.11
CA ARG A 407 6.83 -16.12 8.02
C ARG A 407 7.30 -14.74 8.50
N VAL A 408 7.44 -13.80 7.59
CA VAL A 408 7.90 -12.44 7.91
C VAL A 408 6.91 -11.76 8.86
N PHE A 409 5.61 -11.74 8.52
CA PHE A 409 4.61 -11.05 9.34
C PHE A 409 4.31 -11.76 10.66
N THR A 410 4.30 -13.10 10.70
CA THR A 410 4.16 -13.84 11.97
C THR A 410 5.35 -13.57 12.90
N SER A 411 6.58 -13.52 12.35
CA SER A 411 7.79 -13.23 13.12
C SER A 411 7.83 -11.78 13.61
N ALA A 412 7.40 -10.82 12.78
CA ALA A 412 7.29 -9.41 13.16
C ALA A 412 6.28 -9.25 14.31
N ALA A 413 5.08 -9.80 14.15
CA ALA A 413 4.01 -9.70 15.13
C ALA A 413 4.38 -10.38 16.47
N LEU A 414 4.97 -11.56 16.44
CA LEU A 414 5.45 -12.25 17.64
C LEU A 414 6.55 -11.43 18.35
N GLY A 415 7.44 -10.79 17.58
CA GLY A 415 8.48 -9.90 18.11
C GLY A 415 7.91 -8.72 18.87
N GLU A 416 6.90 -8.03 18.32
CA GLU A 416 6.22 -6.91 18.97
C GLU A 416 5.48 -7.37 20.24
N MET A 417 4.81 -8.52 20.21
CA MET A 417 4.14 -9.08 21.38
C MET A 417 5.11 -9.45 22.50
N LEU A 418 6.30 -9.93 22.19
CA LEU A 418 7.36 -10.25 23.15
C LEU A 418 7.99 -8.98 23.74
N GLY A 419 8.17 -7.93 22.94
CA GLY A 419 8.66 -6.61 23.38
C GLY A 419 7.69 -5.92 24.34
N ALA A 420 6.39 -6.00 24.10
CA ALA A 420 5.37 -5.42 24.95
C ALA A 420 5.37 -5.97 26.39
N SER A 421 5.70 -7.26 26.56
CA SER A 421 5.80 -7.87 27.91
C SER A 421 7.00 -7.38 28.71
N GLY A 422 8.12 -7.07 28.04
CA GLY A 422 9.34 -6.52 28.70
C GLY A 422 9.12 -5.12 29.29
N ALA A 423 8.39 -4.27 28.55
CA ALA A 423 8.13 -2.89 29.00
C ALA A 423 7.22 -2.82 30.25
N GLY A 424 6.36 -3.82 30.47
CA GLY A 424 5.44 -3.89 31.63
C GLY A 424 6.12 -4.27 32.96
N THR A 425 7.32 -4.87 32.92
CA THR A 425 8.04 -5.31 34.14
C THR A 425 8.97 -4.24 34.69
N GLU A 426 9.51 -3.33 33.87
CA GLU A 426 10.36 -2.24 34.35
C GLU A 426 9.58 -1.12 35.05
N GLY A 427 8.29 -0.95 34.77
CA GLY A 427 7.44 0.07 35.41
C GLY A 427 6.95 -0.25 36.83
N ARG A 428 7.10 -1.49 37.32
CA ARG A 428 6.63 -1.91 38.67
C ARG A 428 7.71 -1.99 39.74
N GLY A 429 8.94 -1.61 39.44
CA GLY A 429 10.09 -1.72 40.33
C GLY A 429 10.58 -0.43 40.99
N ARG A 430 9.88 0.71 40.80
CA ARG A 430 10.23 1.97 41.48
C ARG A 430 8.95 2.61 42.04
N GLY A 431 8.51 2.11 43.19
CA GLY A 431 7.55 2.70 44.09
C GLY A 431 8.15 2.78 45.47
#